data_683bf2d38b42c589e1ce0d62cf8c17c1
#
_entry.id   683bf2d38b42c589e1ce0d62cf8c17c1
#
_cell.length_a   1.000
_cell.length_b   1.000
_cell.length_c   1.000
_cell.angle_alpha   90.00
_cell.angle_beta   90.00
_cell.angle_gamma   90.00
#
_symmetry.space_group_name_H-M   'P 1'
#
loop_
_entity.id
_entity.type
_entity.pdbx_description
1 polymer ?
#
loop_
_entity_poly.entity_id
_entity_poly.type
_entity_poly.pdbx_seq_one_letter_code
_entity_poly.pdbx_strand_id
1 'polypeptide(L)'
;MVQPSLRKDKTPFSNPSTDEIWLPERCLFADAANFYATGLHELVHWSGAKSRLNREMKGKFGSEDYAFEELIAELGSAFLMADLGIVGEVQHESYIASWLKALRNDKRLIFKAASAASKAHRYLMDKI
;
A
#
# COMPACT_ATOMS: atom_id res chain seq x y z
N MET A 1 -14.46 -4.01 -8.42
CA MET A 1 -13.11 -3.55 -8.07
C MET A 1 -12.57 -2.68 -9.19
N VAL A 2 -11.95 -1.56 -8.84
CA VAL A 2 -11.34 -0.68 -9.81
C VAL A 2 -10.11 -1.35 -10.42
N GLN A 3 -9.99 -1.31 -11.74
CA GLN A 3 -8.82 -1.86 -12.43
C GLN A 3 -7.66 -0.87 -12.35
N PRO A 4 -6.45 -1.34 -12.07
CA PRO A 4 -5.28 -0.47 -12.15
C PRO A 4 -5.08 0.06 -13.57
N SER A 5 -4.79 1.35 -13.68
CA SER A 5 -4.49 1.99 -14.96
C SER A 5 -2.98 2.17 -15.09
N LEU A 6 -2.43 1.79 -16.24
CA LEU A 6 -0.99 1.92 -16.47
C LEU A 6 -0.65 3.31 -16.99
N ARG A 7 0.45 3.86 -16.49
CA ARG A 7 0.96 5.18 -16.86
C ARG A 7 2.37 5.09 -17.42
N LYS A 8 2.69 6.03 -18.28
CA LYS A 8 4.06 6.15 -18.82
C LYS A 8 5.03 6.81 -17.84
N ASP A 9 4.54 7.63 -16.93
CA ASP A 9 5.42 8.20 -15.90
C ASP A 9 5.72 7.15 -14.82
N LYS A 10 6.70 7.47 -13.96
CA LYS A 10 7.23 6.51 -13.00
C LYS A 10 6.57 6.57 -11.62
N THR A 11 5.56 7.42 -11.44
CA THR A 11 4.96 7.62 -10.12
C THR A 11 3.65 6.85 -9.97
N PRO A 12 3.63 5.76 -9.17
CA PRO A 12 2.37 5.10 -8.84
C PRO A 12 1.58 5.94 -7.85
N PHE A 13 0.27 5.92 -7.95
CA PHE A 13 -0.57 6.56 -6.95
C PHE A 13 -2.00 6.03 -6.98
N SER A 14 -2.67 6.20 -5.85
CA SER A 14 -4.10 5.99 -5.71
C SER A 14 -4.77 7.36 -5.64
N ASN A 15 -5.81 7.58 -6.44
CA ASN A 15 -6.53 8.84 -6.47
C ASN A 15 -7.91 8.69 -5.83
N PRO A 16 -8.10 9.19 -4.59
CA PRO A 16 -9.38 9.05 -3.90
C PRO A 16 -10.53 9.78 -4.58
N SER A 17 -10.24 10.87 -5.29
CA SER A 17 -11.27 11.66 -5.97
C SER A 17 -11.90 10.92 -7.13
N THR A 18 -11.13 10.16 -7.88
CA THR A 18 -11.59 9.40 -9.03
C THR A 18 -11.76 7.91 -8.74
N ASP A 19 -11.34 7.49 -7.56
CA ASP A 19 -11.31 6.09 -7.12
C ASP A 19 -10.48 5.21 -8.06
N GLU A 20 -9.39 5.75 -8.59
CA GLU A 20 -8.52 5.08 -9.54
C GLU A 20 -7.15 4.80 -8.96
N ILE A 21 -6.54 3.72 -9.45
CA ILE A 21 -5.15 3.39 -9.17
C ILE A 21 -4.36 3.54 -10.47
N TRP A 22 -3.27 4.29 -10.39
CA TRP A 22 -2.38 4.54 -11.51
C TRP A 22 -1.04 3.87 -11.26
N LEU A 23 -0.58 3.07 -12.22
CA LEU A 23 0.71 2.39 -12.14
C LEU A 23 1.54 2.72 -13.37
N PRO A 24 2.88 2.80 -13.22
CA PRO A 24 3.78 2.84 -14.38
C PRO A 24 3.65 1.56 -15.20
N GLU A 25 4.06 1.62 -16.46
CA GLU A 25 4.11 0.43 -17.31
C GLU A 25 5.03 -0.64 -16.70
N ARG A 26 4.68 -1.91 -16.89
CA ARG A 26 5.43 -3.04 -16.31
C ARG A 26 6.91 -3.01 -16.65
N CYS A 27 7.26 -2.59 -17.87
CA CYS A 27 8.65 -2.53 -18.31
C CYS A 27 9.51 -1.52 -17.54
N LEU A 28 8.89 -0.60 -16.78
CA LEU A 28 9.62 0.37 -15.97
C LEU A 28 9.99 -0.18 -14.59
N PHE A 29 9.53 -1.37 -14.23
CA PHE A 29 9.87 -2.02 -12.97
C PHE A 29 11.06 -2.95 -13.15
N ALA A 30 11.84 -3.12 -12.08
CA ALA A 30 13.01 -3.99 -12.09
C ALA A 30 12.63 -5.44 -12.40
N ASP A 31 11.49 -5.90 -11.88
CA ASP A 31 10.99 -7.25 -12.11
C ASP A 31 9.48 -7.31 -11.84
N ALA A 32 8.88 -8.47 -12.10
CA ALA A 32 7.45 -8.69 -11.90
C ALA A 32 7.05 -8.55 -10.44
N ALA A 33 7.88 -9.03 -9.51
CA ALA A 33 7.56 -8.94 -8.08
C ALA A 33 7.42 -7.48 -7.63
N ASN A 34 8.29 -6.58 -8.10
CA ASN A 34 8.20 -5.16 -7.78
C ASN A 34 6.96 -4.52 -8.39
N PHE A 35 6.58 -4.91 -9.61
CA PHE A 35 5.34 -4.44 -10.21
C PHE A 35 4.13 -4.84 -9.35
N TYR A 36 4.04 -6.11 -8.95
CA TYR A 36 2.93 -6.59 -8.13
C TYR A 36 2.94 -5.98 -6.74
N ALA A 37 4.10 -5.83 -6.12
CA ALA A 37 4.21 -5.19 -4.81
C ALA A 37 3.66 -3.76 -4.84
N THR A 38 4.01 -3.01 -5.87
CA THR A 38 3.53 -1.63 -6.05
C THR A 38 2.02 -1.61 -6.27
N GLY A 39 1.50 -2.49 -7.13
CA GLY A 39 0.06 -2.59 -7.37
C GLY A 39 -0.71 -2.95 -6.11
N LEU A 40 -0.20 -3.89 -5.32
CA LEU A 40 -0.82 -4.31 -4.06
C LEU A 40 -0.77 -3.18 -3.02
N HIS A 41 0.34 -2.44 -2.95
CA HIS A 41 0.47 -1.26 -2.10
C HIS A 41 -0.66 -0.25 -2.41
N GLU A 42 -0.87 0.05 -3.69
CA GLU A 42 -1.92 0.98 -4.09
C GLU A 42 -3.33 0.40 -3.83
N LEU A 43 -3.51 -0.90 -3.98
CA LEU A 43 -4.77 -1.57 -3.64
C LEU A 43 -5.08 -1.47 -2.13
N VAL A 44 -4.06 -1.54 -1.28
CA VAL A 44 -4.25 -1.33 0.16
C VAL A 44 -4.76 0.08 0.44
N HIS A 45 -4.19 1.10 -0.18
CA HIS A 45 -4.71 2.47 -0.09
C HIS A 45 -6.17 2.52 -0.56
N TRP A 46 -6.46 1.92 -1.70
CA TRP A 46 -7.81 1.87 -2.26
C TRP A 46 -8.81 1.24 -1.29
N SER A 47 -8.40 0.20 -0.56
CA SER A 47 -9.26 -0.45 0.43
C SER A 47 -9.69 0.47 1.57
N GLY A 48 -8.97 1.55 1.79
CA GLY A 48 -9.22 2.50 2.86
C GLY A 48 -10.33 3.51 2.58
N ALA A 49 -10.87 3.55 1.38
CA ALA A 49 -11.90 4.52 1.01
C ALA A 49 -13.13 4.41 1.93
N LYS A 50 -13.88 5.51 2.03
CA LYS A 50 -15.04 5.62 2.92
C LYS A 50 -16.06 4.52 2.67
N SER A 51 -16.28 4.13 1.44
CA SER A 51 -17.23 3.10 1.04
C SER A 51 -16.71 1.67 1.27
N ARG A 52 -15.46 1.51 1.67
CA ARG A 52 -14.84 0.21 1.90
C ARG A 52 -14.47 0.07 3.38
N LEU A 53 -13.20 0.14 3.75
CA LEU A 53 -12.80 -0.01 5.14
C LEU A 53 -12.85 1.31 5.94
N ASN A 54 -13.10 2.40 5.27
CA ASN A 54 -13.30 3.71 5.89
C ASN A 54 -12.16 4.12 6.84
N ARG A 55 -10.91 3.95 6.40
CA ARG A 55 -9.78 4.49 7.15
C ARG A 55 -9.70 6.00 6.95
N GLU A 56 -9.33 6.71 8.00
CA GLU A 56 -9.04 8.13 7.88
C GLU A 56 -7.72 8.34 7.14
N MET A 57 -7.80 8.83 5.92
CA MET A 57 -6.62 9.12 5.11
C MET A 57 -6.43 10.63 5.01
N LYS A 58 -6.31 11.30 6.18
CA LYS A 58 -6.23 12.75 6.30
C LYS A 58 -4.79 13.16 6.29
N GLY A 59 -3.98 13.06 5.66
CA GLY A 59 -2.62 13.53 5.82
C GLY A 59 -2.14 14.27 4.61
N LYS A 60 -1.56 15.42 4.84
CA LYS A 60 -0.74 16.08 3.84
C LYS A 60 0.55 15.29 3.68
N PHE A 61 1.09 15.29 2.48
CA PHE A 61 2.38 14.68 2.20
C PHE A 61 3.40 15.07 3.26
N GLY A 62 4.09 14.09 3.84
CA GLY A 62 5.09 14.30 4.88
C GLY A 62 4.57 14.38 6.30
N SER A 63 3.27 14.35 6.53
CA SER A 63 2.70 14.34 7.88
C SER A 63 2.79 12.94 8.53
N GLU A 64 2.58 12.89 9.85
CA GLU A 64 2.53 11.61 10.56
C GLU A 64 1.35 10.75 10.11
N ASP A 65 0.20 11.37 9.82
CA ASP A 65 -0.97 10.64 9.30
C ASP A 65 -0.67 10.03 7.93
N TYR A 66 0.04 10.75 7.07
CA TYR A 66 0.48 10.23 5.79
C TYR A 66 1.43 9.04 5.99
N ALA A 67 2.41 9.19 6.88
CA ALA A 67 3.37 8.12 7.17
C ALA A 67 2.68 6.86 7.72
N PHE A 68 1.65 7.04 8.54
CA PHE A 68 0.88 5.93 9.10
C PHE A 68 0.13 5.16 8.00
N GLU A 69 -0.53 5.86 7.09
CA GLU A 69 -1.25 5.24 5.97
C GLU A 69 -0.26 4.53 5.00
N GLU A 70 0.90 5.13 4.76
CA GLU A 70 1.94 4.50 3.95
C GLU A 70 2.49 3.22 4.60
N LEU A 71 2.64 3.24 5.92
CA LEU A 71 3.06 2.05 6.66
C LEU A 71 2.03 0.93 6.53
N ILE A 72 0.74 1.26 6.61
CA ILE A 72 -0.34 0.30 6.40
C ILE A 72 -0.25 -0.31 4.99
N ALA A 73 -0.05 0.53 3.99
CA ALA A 73 0.03 0.08 2.60
C ALA A 73 1.23 -0.85 2.37
N GLU A 74 2.38 -0.53 2.96
CA GLU A 74 3.57 -1.34 2.82
C GLU A 74 3.43 -2.70 3.52
N LEU A 75 2.91 -2.70 4.75
CA LEU A 75 2.64 -3.93 5.48
C LEU A 75 1.60 -4.78 4.77
N GLY A 76 0.52 -4.15 4.31
CA GLY A 76 -0.54 -4.85 3.59
C GLY A 76 -0.06 -5.48 2.29
N SER A 77 0.78 -4.78 1.55
CA SER A 77 1.41 -5.31 0.34
C SER A 77 2.26 -6.54 0.66
N ALA A 78 3.06 -6.48 1.72
CA ALA A 78 3.89 -7.62 2.14
C ALA A 78 3.03 -8.82 2.54
N PHE A 79 1.95 -8.60 3.28
CA PHE A 79 1.02 -9.67 3.67
C PHE A 79 0.35 -10.32 2.46
N LEU A 80 -0.08 -9.50 1.50
CA LEU A 80 -0.70 -9.99 0.27
C LEU A 80 0.28 -10.77 -0.58
N MET A 81 1.51 -10.30 -0.73
CA MET A 81 2.52 -11.03 -1.48
C MET A 81 2.80 -12.40 -0.88
N ALA A 82 2.91 -12.46 0.46
CA ALA A 82 3.13 -13.73 1.15
C ALA A 82 1.97 -14.70 0.92
N ASP A 83 0.74 -14.23 1.03
CA ASP A 83 -0.46 -15.06 0.86
C ASP A 83 -0.65 -15.50 -0.60
N LEU A 84 -0.35 -14.62 -1.56
CA LEU A 84 -0.47 -14.93 -2.98
C LEU A 84 0.72 -15.74 -3.53
N GLY A 85 1.74 -15.97 -2.71
CA GLY A 85 2.92 -16.73 -3.13
C GLY A 85 3.80 -15.99 -4.14
N ILE A 86 3.76 -14.66 -4.14
CA ILE A 86 4.60 -13.85 -5.02
C ILE A 86 5.98 -13.76 -4.40
N VAL A 87 6.97 -14.32 -5.07
CA VAL A 87 8.35 -14.39 -4.59
C VAL A 87 9.22 -13.41 -5.39
N GLY A 88 10.10 -12.70 -4.68
CA GLY A 88 11.03 -11.77 -5.31
C GLY A 88 11.62 -10.82 -4.28
N GLU A 89 12.67 -10.11 -4.68
CA GLU A 89 13.31 -9.13 -3.82
C GLU A 89 12.55 -7.80 -3.89
N VAL A 90 11.76 -7.54 -2.86
CA VAL A 90 11.05 -6.27 -2.70
C VAL A 90 11.52 -5.63 -1.41
N GLN A 91 11.79 -4.34 -1.46
CA GLN A 91 12.41 -3.57 -0.37
C GLN A 91 11.41 -3.17 0.72
N HIS A 92 10.49 -4.08 1.08
CA HIS A 92 9.49 -3.79 2.13
C HIS A 92 10.13 -3.33 3.44
N GLU A 93 11.18 -4.02 3.87
CA GLU A 93 11.86 -3.71 5.13
C GLU A 93 12.41 -2.29 5.16
N SER A 94 13.03 -1.84 4.06
CA SER A 94 13.57 -0.49 3.96
C SER A 94 12.48 0.57 4.02
N TYR A 95 11.37 0.35 3.31
CA TYR A 95 10.24 1.28 3.33
C TYR A 95 9.56 1.30 4.70
N ILE A 96 9.35 0.14 5.30
CA ILE A 96 8.79 0.04 6.64
C ILE A 96 9.66 0.80 7.65
N ALA A 97 10.98 0.58 7.61
CA ALA A 97 11.91 1.27 8.49
C ALA A 97 11.83 2.79 8.32
N SER A 98 11.72 3.25 7.07
CA SER A 98 11.59 4.67 6.76
C SER A 98 10.31 5.27 7.37
N TRP A 99 9.17 4.60 7.21
CA TRP A 99 7.91 5.09 7.77
C TRP A 99 7.88 5.04 9.29
N LEU A 100 8.48 4.00 9.88
CA LEU A 100 8.62 3.90 11.34
C LEU A 100 9.45 5.05 11.91
N LYS A 101 10.51 5.43 11.21
CA LYS A 101 11.33 6.57 11.60
C LYS A 101 10.51 7.87 11.56
N ALA A 102 9.71 8.06 10.51
CA ALA A 102 8.81 9.21 10.40
C ALA A 102 7.79 9.25 11.54
N LEU A 103 7.40 8.10 12.07
CA LEU A 103 6.49 7.96 13.22
C LEU A 103 7.23 7.88 14.56
N ARG A 104 8.51 8.25 14.60
CA ARG A 104 9.35 8.27 15.79
C ARG A 104 9.47 6.90 16.50
N ASN A 105 9.37 5.82 15.70
CA ASN A 105 9.44 4.44 16.20
C ASN A 105 8.43 4.14 17.33
N ASP A 106 7.25 4.77 17.30
CA ASP A 106 6.21 4.53 18.30
C ASP A 106 5.61 3.14 18.11
N LYS A 107 5.87 2.25 19.06
CA LYS A 107 5.42 0.85 19.01
C LYS A 107 3.90 0.71 18.93
N ARG A 108 3.16 1.64 19.54
CA ARG A 108 1.69 1.61 19.49
C ARG A 108 1.19 1.79 18.07
N LEU A 109 1.85 2.65 17.31
CA LEU A 109 1.50 2.91 15.91
C LEU A 109 1.86 1.72 15.03
N ILE A 110 2.94 1.02 15.34
CA ILE A 110 3.31 -0.21 14.61
C ILE A 110 2.19 -1.25 14.73
N PHE A 111 1.71 -1.52 15.93
CA PHE A 111 0.64 -2.49 16.15
C PHE A 111 -0.67 -2.04 15.52
N LYS A 112 -1.02 -0.76 15.60
CA LYS A 112 -2.22 -0.22 14.94
C LYS A 112 -2.13 -0.36 13.42
N ALA A 113 -0.98 -0.05 12.85
CA ALA A 113 -0.78 -0.18 11.41
C ALA A 113 -0.85 -1.64 10.96
N ALA A 114 -0.23 -2.55 11.71
CA ALA A 114 -0.29 -3.98 11.40
C ALA A 114 -1.72 -4.51 11.46
N SER A 115 -2.50 -4.08 12.45
CA SER A 115 -3.92 -4.44 12.55
C SER A 115 -4.72 -3.95 11.34
N ALA A 116 -4.53 -2.69 10.95
CA ALA A 116 -5.20 -2.11 9.79
C ALA A 116 -4.76 -2.79 8.49
N ALA A 117 -3.47 -3.11 8.36
CA ALA A 117 -2.95 -3.84 7.21
C ALA A 117 -3.54 -5.25 7.11
N SER A 118 -3.70 -5.92 8.24
CA SER A 118 -4.33 -7.24 8.29
C SER A 118 -5.78 -7.19 7.84
N LYS A 119 -6.52 -6.16 8.25
CA LYS A 119 -7.91 -5.96 7.79
C LYS A 119 -7.97 -5.71 6.29
N ALA A 120 -7.08 -4.89 5.77
CA ALA A 120 -6.99 -4.63 4.33
C ALA A 120 -6.65 -5.90 3.56
N HIS A 121 -5.69 -6.68 4.06
CA HIS A 121 -5.31 -7.97 3.48
C HIS A 121 -6.52 -8.89 3.36
N ARG A 122 -7.26 -9.10 4.43
CA ARG A 122 -8.44 -9.97 4.41
C ARG A 122 -9.52 -9.44 3.48
N TYR A 123 -9.76 -8.13 3.51
CA TYR A 123 -10.75 -7.50 2.65
C TYR A 123 -10.43 -7.73 1.17
N LEU A 124 -9.17 -7.54 0.78
CA LEU A 124 -8.76 -7.70 -0.60
C LEU A 124 -8.75 -9.16 -1.04
N MET A 125 -8.34 -10.08 -0.15
CA MET A 125 -8.36 -11.51 -0.46
C MET A 125 -9.78 -12.02 -0.69
N ASP A 126 -10.77 -11.48 0.00
CA ASP A 126 -12.17 -11.84 -0.20
C ASP A 126 -12.71 -11.40 -1.57
N LYS A 127 -12.01 -10.50 -2.27
CA LYS A 127 -12.40 -10.02 -3.60
C LYS A 127 -11.81 -10.83 -4.74
N ILE A 128 -10.87 -11.71 -4.46
CA ILE A 128 -10.16 -12.49 -5.47
C ILE A 128 -10.87 -13.80 -5.78
#